data_0ed9c01009daeeb4c405fd068c1a55c9
#
_entry.id   0ed9c01009daeeb4c405fd068c1a55c9
#
_cell.length_a   1.000
_cell.length_b   1.000
_cell.length_c   1.000
_cell.angle_alpha   90.00
_cell.angle_beta   90.00
_cell.angle_gamma   90.00
#
_symmetry.space_group_name_H-M   'P 1'
#
loop_
_entity.id
_entity.type
_entity.pdbx_description
1 polymer ?
#
loop_
_entity_poly.entity_id
_entity_poly.type
_entity_poly.pdbx_seq_one_letter_code
_entity_poly.pdbx_strand_id
1 'polypeptide(L)'
;MRRVNILGVEISAVNKETAIQYLLENMDKARGRYICACNVHTTVTAHENLDYQAVQNNSFMTLPDGKPLSSVGVRRGYSEMGRVTGPDFMEQVIAATEKSDARHYFYGTTQENLNALLEYLKANYPQLSIVGCEPSLFRPLTIQEETELCDRINESKADFVWVALGAPRQEKFCAKLSKNTKAVWIAVGGAFNVISGVIPRAPQWMQDHSLEWLYRWSKEPKRLFKRYVETNSKFVFYLIREKVEKKE
;
A
#
# COMPACT_ATOMS: atom_id res chain seq x y z
N MET A 1 15.47 -3.13 -9.38
CA MET A 1 14.93 -3.87 -8.23
C MET A 1 14.45 -5.24 -8.69
N ARG A 2 14.81 -6.32 -7.97
CA ARG A 2 14.34 -7.70 -8.25
C ARG A 2 12.86 -7.84 -7.88
N ARG A 3 12.14 -8.70 -8.60
CA ARG A 3 10.75 -9.06 -8.27
C ARG A 3 10.60 -10.57 -8.27
N VAL A 4 9.67 -11.07 -7.45
CA VAL A 4 9.28 -12.47 -7.40
C VAL A 4 7.84 -12.60 -7.86
N ASN A 5 7.61 -13.47 -8.84
CA ASN A 5 6.26 -13.78 -9.28
C ASN A 5 5.56 -14.64 -8.23
N ILE A 6 4.42 -14.22 -7.72
CA ILE A 6 3.56 -15.00 -6.82
C ILE A 6 2.15 -14.99 -7.40
N LEU A 7 1.70 -16.12 -7.94
CA LEU A 7 0.39 -16.26 -8.57
C LEU A 7 0.14 -15.23 -9.69
N GLY A 8 1.16 -14.92 -10.50
CA GLY A 8 1.08 -13.95 -11.58
C GLY A 8 1.36 -12.50 -11.16
N VAL A 9 1.48 -12.21 -9.87
CA VAL A 9 1.79 -10.87 -9.36
C VAL A 9 3.30 -10.74 -9.11
N GLU A 10 3.91 -9.71 -9.70
CA GLU A 10 5.33 -9.38 -9.59
C GLU A 10 5.60 -8.57 -8.30
N ILE A 11 5.82 -9.27 -7.19
CA ILE A 11 6.08 -8.67 -5.87
C ILE A 11 7.54 -8.22 -5.78
N SER A 12 7.79 -7.01 -5.28
CA SER A 12 9.14 -6.50 -5.06
C SER A 12 9.87 -7.29 -3.96
N ALA A 13 11.07 -7.77 -4.26
CA ALA A 13 11.89 -8.51 -3.30
C ALA A 13 12.64 -7.53 -2.39
N VAL A 14 11.91 -6.93 -1.45
CA VAL A 14 12.38 -5.89 -0.52
C VAL A 14 11.98 -6.21 0.91
N ASN A 15 12.70 -5.63 1.86
CA ASN A 15 12.30 -5.42 3.24
C ASN A 15 11.98 -3.94 3.49
N LYS A 16 11.68 -3.55 4.71
CA LYS A 16 11.30 -2.17 5.05
C LYS A 16 12.39 -1.16 4.67
N GLU A 17 13.60 -1.42 5.06
CA GLU A 17 14.75 -0.55 4.86
C GLU A 17 15.06 -0.39 3.38
N THR A 18 15.16 -1.50 2.66
CA THR A 18 15.49 -1.49 1.22
C THR A 18 14.36 -0.91 0.36
N ALA A 19 13.10 -1.03 0.77
CA ALA A 19 11.97 -0.42 0.06
C ALA A 19 12.02 1.11 0.12
N ILE A 20 12.29 1.66 1.30
CA ILE A 20 12.38 3.11 1.52
C ILE A 20 13.61 3.67 0.83
N GLN A 21 14.77 3.07 1.04
CA GLN A 21 16.00 3.47 0.39
C GLN A 21 15.85 3.49 -1.13
N TYR A 22 15.29 2.42 -1.71
CA TYR A 22 15.08 2.34 -3.15
C TYR A 22 14.12 3.43 -3.66
N LEU A 23 13.05 3.73 -2.93
CA LEU A 23 12.14 4.81 -3.30
C LEU A 23 12.87 6.15 -3.31
N LEU A 24 13.54 6.50 -2.20
CA LEU A 24 14.19 7.81 -2.06
C LEU A 24 15.34 8.01 -3.04
N GLU A 25 16.13 6.97 -3.33
CA GLU A 25 17.21 7.01 -4.31
C GLU A 25 16.73 7.07 -5.78
N ASN A 26 15.47 6.70 -6.04
CA ASN A 26 14.91 6.65 -7.39
C ASN A 26 13.66 7.50 -7.56
N MET A 27 13.52 8.58 -6.80
CA MET A 27 12.36 9.48 -6.85
C MET A 27 12.05 9.95 -8.28
N ASP A 28 13.05 10.33 -9.07
CA ASP A 28 12.84 10.79 -10.44
C ASP A 28 12.19 9.73 -11.33
N LYS A 29 12.54 8.44 -11.13
CA LYS A 29 11.93 7.32 -11.86
C LYS A 29 10.55 6.94 -11.32
N ALA A 30 10.25 7.30 -10.08
CA ALA A 30 8.98 7.02 -9.42
C ALA A 30 7.92 8.10 -9.71
N ARG A 31 8.33 9.31 -10.08
CA ARG A 31 7.42 10.42 -10.44
C ARG A 31 6.45 9.99 -11.55
N GLY A 32 5.18 10.33 -11.39
CA GLY A 32 4.11 9.94 -12.32
C GLY A 32 3.75 8.44 -12.27
N ARG A 33 4.27 7.71 -11.28
CA ARG A 33 4.00 6.29 -11.08
C ARG A 33 3.40 6.04 -9.69
N TYR A 34 3.11 4.78 -9.40
CA TYR A 34 2.45 4.40 -8.15
C TYR A 34 3.08 3.17 -7.50
N ILE A 35 2.84 3.03 -6.20
CA ILE A 35 3.27 1.93 -5.35
C ILE A 35 2.03 1.25 -4.77
N CYS A 36 2.02 -0.09 -4.78
CA CYS A 36 0.94 -0.90 -4.22
C CYS A 36 1.42 -1.65 -2.98
N ALA A 37 0.60 -1.68 -1.91
CA ALA A 37 0.78 -2.59 -0.79
C ALA A 37 0.00 -3.88 -1.08
N CYS A 38 0.70 -4.95 -1.48
CA CYS A 38 0.11 -6.21 -1.92
C CYS A 38 0.11 -7.25 -0.80
N ASN A 39 -1.06 -7.79 -0.49
CA ASN A 39 -1.25 -8.85 0.51
C ASN A 39 -1.96 -10.07 -0.11
N VAL A 40 -2.22 -11.10 0.70
CA VAL A 40 -2.90 -12.34 0.24
C VAL A 40 -4.20 -12.04 -0.49
N HIS A 41 -5.02 -11.13 0.04
CA HIS A 41 -6.30 -10.78 -0.59
C HIS A 41 -6.10 -10.14 -1.97
N THR A 42 -5.24 -9.15 -2.08
CA THR A 42 -4.97 -8.47 -3.37
C THR A 42 -4.26 -9.38 -4.37
N THR A 43 -3.40 -10.31 -3.89
CA THR A 43 -2.76 -11.32 -4.74
C THR A 43 -3.78 -12.28 -5.33
N VAL A 44 -4.69 -12.82 -4.51
CA VAL A 44 -5.76 -13.72 -5.00
C VAL A 44 -6.71 -12.97 -5.95
N THR A 45 -7.10 -11.74 -5.60
CA THR A 45 -7.93 -10.90 -6.48
C THR A 45 -7.25 -10.64 -7.83
N ALA A 46 -5.95 -10.40 -7.83
CA ALA A 46 -5.17 -10.19 -9.05
C ALA A 46 -5.01 -11.49 -9.87
N HIS A 47 -4.84 -12.63 -9.21
CA HIS A 47 -4.81 -13.93 -9.88
C HIS A 47 -6.13 -14.25 -10.60
N GLU A 48 -7.26 -13.89 -10.01
CA GLU A 48 -8.62 -14.10 -10.56
C GLU A 48 -9.05 -12.98 -11.53
N ASN A 49 -8.31 -11.87 -11.64
CA ASN A 49 -8.64 -10.71 -12.50
C ASN A 49 -7.37 -10.15 -13.15
N LEU A 50 -7.20 -10.45 -14.44
CA LEU A 50 -6.01 -10.06 -15.20
C LEU A 50 -5.84 -8.53 -15.34
N ASP A 51 -6.93 -7.76 -15.42
CA ASP A 51 -6.85 -6.30 -15.47
C ASP A 51 -6.27 -5.75 -14.15
N TYR A 52 -6.70 -6.31 -13.02
CA TYR A 52 -6.16 -5.92 -11.72
C TYR A 52 -4.73 -6.44 -11.52
N GLN A 53 -4.41 -7.61 -12.06
CA GLN A 53 -3.04 -8.13 -12.08
C GLN A 53 -2.10 -7.19 -12.85
N ALA A 54 -2.55 -6.70 -14.01
CA ALA A 54 -1.80 -5.72 -14.79
C ALA A 54 -1.57 -4.41 -13.99
N VAL A 55 -2.57 -3.95 -13.22
CA VAL A 55 -2.40 -2.81 -12.32
C VAL A 55 -1.31 -3.08 -11.28
N GLN A 56 -1.29 -4.24 -10.63
CA GLN A 56 -0.24 -4.58 -9.67
C GLN A 56 1.15 -4.65 -10.34
N ASN A 57 1.25 -5.29 -11.50
CA ASN A 57 2.51 -5.55 -12.18
C ASN A 57 3.14 -4.29 -12.81
N ASN A 58 2.33 -3.33 -13.23
CA ASN A 58 2.80 -2.05 -13.79
C ASN A 58 3.18 -1.00 -12.73
N SER A 59 3.00 -1.29 -11.44
CA SER A 59 3.41 -0.40 -10.36
C SER A 59 4.93 -0.16 -10.36
N PHE A 60 5.37 0.97 -9.83
CA PHE A 60 6.80 1.21 -9.60
C PHE A 60 7.36 0.21 -8.60
N MET A 61 6.59 -0.09 -7.55
CA MET A 61 6.92 -1.06 -6.52
C MET A 61 5.64 -1.73 -6.01
N THR A 62 5.70 -3.06 -5.80
CA THR A 62 4.64 -3.83 -5.16
C THR A 62 5.17 -4.35 -3.83
N LEU A 63 4.78 -3.69 -2.73
CA LEU A 63 5.28 -4.01 -1.39
C LEU A 63 4.70 -5.34 -0.89
N PRO A 64 5.51 -6.24 -0.28
CA PRO A 64 5.03 -7.49 0.31
C PRO A 64 4.31 -7.22 1.64
N ASP A 65 3.04 -6.80 1.58
CA ASP A 65 2.22 -6.52 2.76
C ASP A 65 1.64 -7.81 3.35
N GLY A 66 2.38 -8.39 4.24
CA GLY A 66 1.99 -9.59 4.97
C GLY A 66 3.00 -10.73 4.87
N LYS A 67 3.12 -11.47 5.98
CA LYS A 67 4.09 -12.56 6.13
C LYS A 67 3.96 -13.67 5.08
N PRO A 68 2.76 -14.08 4.62
CA PRO A 68 2.66 -15.14 3.62
C PRO A 68 3.43 -14.83 2.33
N LEU A 69 3.35 -13.59 1.83
CA LEU A 69 4.06 -13.20 0.59
C LEU A 69 5.57 -13.20 0.77
N SER A 70 6.08 -12.58 1.85
CA SER A 70 7.51 -12.58 2.13
C SER A 70 8.05 -14.00 2.36
N SER A 71 7.28 -14.87 3.04
CA SER A 71 7.66 -16.27 3.24
C SER A 71 7.74 -17.07 1.93
N VAL A 72 6.82 -16.83 0.99
CA VAL A 72 6.87 -17.44 -0.34
C VAL A 72 8.10 -16.92 -1.10
N GLY A 73 8.38 -15.62 -1.05
CA GLY A 73 9.55 -15.04 -1.69
C GLY A 73 10.86 -15.62 -1.16
N VAL A 74 11.02 -15.70 0.17
CA VAL A 74 12.21 -16.33 0.79
C VAL A 74 12.38 -17.79 0.35
N ARG A 75 11.28 -18.58 0.33
CA ARG A 75 11.33 -19.97 -0.16
C ARG A 75 11.68 -20.09 -1.64
N ARG A 76 11.47 -19.05 -2.45
CA ARG A 76 11.85 -18.97 -3.87
C ARG A 76 13.24 -18.38 -4.09
N GLY A 77 14.04 -18.22 -3.03
CA GLY A 77 15.45 -17.78 -3.11
C GLY A 77 15.66 -16.27 -3.00
N TYR A 78 14.64 -15.51 -2.56
CA TYR A 78 14.74 -14.07 -2.30
C TYR A 78 14.90 -13.83 -0.79
N SER A 79 16.09 -14.18 -0.26
CA SER A 79 16.37 -14.19 1.20
C SER A 79 16.22 -12.81 1.85
N GLU A 80 16.42 -11.72 1.09
CA GLU A 80 16.29 -10.33 1.51
C GLU A 80 14.84 -9.88 1.73
N MET A 81 13.86 -10.66 1.25
CA MET A 81 12.47 -10.26 1.26
C MET A 81 11.86 -10.30 2.66
N GLY A 82 11.39 -9.16 3.13
CA GLY A 82 10.71 -8.98 4.41
C GLY A 82 9.25 -8.56 4.27
N ARG A 83 8.54 -8.47 5.40
CA ARG A 83 7.17 -7.89 5.43
C ARG A 83 7.28 -6.37 5.40
N VAL A 84 6.54 -5.72 4.48
CA VAL A 84 6.43 -4.26 4.37
C VAL A 84 4.96 -3.89 4.35
N THR A 85 4.41 -3.43 5.48
CA THR A 85 3.00 -3.03 5.57
C THR A 85 2.79 -1.59 5.10
N GLY A 86 1.57 -1.28 4.64
CA GLY A 86 1.21 0.09 4.26
C GLY A 86 1.49 1.12 5.35
N PRO A 87 1.02 0.91 6.61
CA PRO A 87 1.30 1.81 7.72
C PRO A 87 2.80 1.99 8.01
N ASP A 88 3.56 0.90 8.10
CA ASP A 88 5.00 0.96 8.39
C ASP A 88 5.76 1.71 7.28
N PHE A 89 5.43 1.43 6.01
CA PHE A 89 6.04 2.09 4.88
C PHE A 89 5.75 3.59 4.86
N MET A 90 4.49 3.97 5.08
CA MET A 90 4.06 5.37 5.13
C MET A 90 4.78 6.13 6.25
N GLU A 91 4.77 5.59 7.47
CA GLU A 91 5.37 6.24 8.64
C GLU A 91 6.89 6.42 8.48
N GLN A 92 7.59 5.42 7.94
CA GLN A 92 9.03 5.50 7.72
C GLN A 92 9.41 6.45 6.58
N VAL A 93 8.64 6.51 5.48
CA VAL A 93 8.87 7.53 4.44
C VAL A 93 8.66 8.93 5.00
N ILE A 94 7.60 9.13 5.79
CA ILE A 94 7.33 10.40 6.48
C ILE A 94 8.49 10.78 7.40
N ALA A 95 8.96 9.86 8.26
CA ALA A 95 10.08 10.10 9.15
C ALA A 95 11.38 10.43 8.40
N ALA A 96 11.64 9.73 7.30
CA ALA A 96 12.84 9.96 6.47
C ALA A 96 12.81 11.28 5.71
N THR A 97 11.63 11.84 5.47
CA THR A 97 11.43 13.06 4.66
C THR A 97 10.98 14.27 5.49
N GLU A 98 10.72 14.11 6.78
CA GLU A 98 10.23 15.18 7.66
C GLU A 98 11.08 16.46 7.60
N LYS A 99 12.40 16.30 7.55
CA LYS A 99 13.38 17.41 7.54
C LYS A 99 13.88 17.78 6.14
N SER A 100 13.19 17.31 5.11
CA SER A 100 13.50 17.61 3.72
C SER A 100 12.45 18.55 3.11
N ASP A 101 12.68 18.98 1.86
CA ASP A 101 11.71 19.77 1.10
C ASP A 101 10.58 18.91 0.50
N ALA A 102 10.51 17.62 0.80
CA ALA A 102 9.50 16.69 0.27
C ALA A 102 8.09 17.06 0.76
N ARG A 103 7.16 17.12 -0.18
CA ARG A 103 5.79 17.58 0.02
C ARG A 103 4.81 16.45 -0.04
N HIS A 104 3.94 16.34 0.96
CA HIS A 104 3.00 15.25 1.15
C HIS A 104 1.56 15.70 0.93
N TYR A 105 0.81 14.93 0.15
CA TYR A 105 -0.61 15.09 -0.10
C TYR A 105 -1.36 13.84 0.36
N PHE A 106 -2.45 13.98 1.08
CA PHE A 106 -3.24 12.87 1.62
C PHE A 106 -4.64 12.86 0.99
N TYR A 107 -5.03 11.72 0.42
CA TYR A 107 -6.33 11.57 -0.23
C TYR A 107 -7.03 10.29 0.22
N GLY A 108 -8.27 10.41 0.67
CA GLY A 108 -9.10 9.25 1.01
C GLY A 108 -9.69 9.30 2.41
N THR A 109 -10.28 8.17 2.86
CA THR A 109 -11.00 8.02 4.13
C THR A 109 -12.07 9.11 4.37
N THR A 110 -12.55 9.27 5.60
CA THR A 110 -13.49 10.34 5.99
C THR A 110 -12.75 11.59 6.44
N GLN A 111 -13.42 12.73 6.44
CA GLN A 111 -12.84 13.99 6.95
C GLN A 111 -12.40 13.87 8.42
N GLU A 112 -13.19 13.18 9.23
CA GLU A 112 -12.86 12.93 10.65
C GLU A 112 -11.55 12.17 10.81
N ASN A 113 -11.39 11.07 10.07
CA ASN A 113 -10.16 10.26 10.10
C ASN A 113 -8.95 11.02 9.54
N LEU A 114 -9.14 11.89 8.55
CA LEU A 114 -8.09 12.76 8.06
C LEU A 114 -7.66 13.79 9.10
N ASN A 115 -8.62 14.38 9.81
CA ASN A 115 -8.32 15.33 10.89
C ASN A 115 -7.47 14.64 11.98
N ALA A 116 -7.87 13.44 12.41
CA ALA A 116 -7.09 12.66 13.38
C ALA A 116 -5.67 12.33 12.87
N LEU A 117 -5.54 12.01 11.57
CA LEU A 117 -4.21 11.80 10.96
C LEU A 117 -3.37 13.08 10.98
N LEU A 118 -3.95 14.22 10.61
CA LEU A 118 -3.24 15.51 10.61
C LEU A 118 -2.80 15.93 12.01
N GLU A 119 -3.62 15.71 13.03
CA GLU A 119 -3.28 15.96 14.42
C GLU A 119 -2.08 15.08 14.85
N TYR A 120 -2.13 13.77 14.53
CA TYR A 120 -1.03 12.86 14.80
C TYR A 120 0.26 13.30 14.11
N LEU A 121 0.18 13.62 12.81
CA LEU A 121 1.35 14.03 12.03
C LEU A 121 1.97 15.34 12.54
N LYS A 122 1.16 16.33 12.88
CA LYS A 122 1.63 17.59 13.46
C LYS A 122 2.33 17.40 14.81
N ALA A 123 1.82 16.47 15.63
CA ALA A 123 2.40 16.19 16.95
C ALA A 123 3.73 15.42 16.87
N ASN A 124 3.85 14.47 15.94
CA ASN A 124 4.98 13.55 15.87
C ASN A 124 6.02 13.94 14.79
N TYR A 125 5.61 14.69 13.75
CA TYR A 125 6.43 15.13 12.62
C TYR A 125 6.19 16.61 12.33
N PRO A 126 6.58 17.52 13.26
CA PRO A 126 6.22 18.95 13.19
C PRO A 126 6.84 19.70 12.01
N GLN A 127 7.88 19.16 11.38
CA GLN A 127 8.54 19.78 10.22
C GLN A 127 8.05 19.19 8.88
N LEU A 128 7.11 18.23 8.91
CA LEU A 128 6.58 17.61 7.70
C LEU A 128 5.82 18.61 6.83
N SER A 129 6.20 18.73 5.58
CA SER A 129 5.50 19.59 4.62
C SER A 129 4.24 18.91 4.08
N ILE A 130 3.07 19.25 4.65
CA ILE A 130 1.77 18.78 4.20
C ILE A 130 1.15 19.85 3.31
N VAL A 131 1.00 19.55 2.01
CA VAL A 131 0.54 20.50 0.99
C VAL A 131 -0.89 20.27 0.53
N GLY A 132 -1.54 19.22 1.00
CA GLY A 132 -2.95 18.96 0.73
C GLY A 132 -3.49 17.77 1.51
N CYS A 133 -4.80 17.81 1.77
CA CYS A 133 -5.50 16.76 2.49
C CYS A 133 -6.98 16.79 2.11
N GLU A 134 -7.47 15.75 1.41
CA GLU A 134 -8.84 15.68 0.92
C GLU A 134 -9.51 14.35 1.25
N PRO A 135 -10.77 14.36 1.73
CA PRO A 135 -11.52 13.13 2.00
C PRO A 135 -12.00 12.47 0.72
N SER A 136 -12.27 11.18 0.80
CA SER A 136 -12.97 10.44 -0.26
C SER A 136 -14.43 10.86 -0.35
N LEU A 137 -14.95 10.96 -1.58
CA LEU A 137 -16.38 11.10 -1.81
C LEU A 137 -17.15 9.78 -1.68
N PHE A 138 -16.47 8.65 -1.37
CA PHE A 138 -17.05 7.31 -1.26
C PHE A 138 -17.81 6.82 -2.50
N ARG A 139 -17.63 7.48 -3.64
CA ARG A 139 -18.10 7.10 -4.97
C ARG A 139 -16.97 7.24 -5.99
N PRO A 140 -17.10 6.70 -7.20
CA PRO A 140 -16.19 7.05 -8.29
C PRO A 140 -16.23 8.56 -8.56
N LEU A 141 -15.08 9.14 -8.85
CA LEU A 141 -14.98 10.51 -9.34
C LEU A 141 -15.46 10.57 -10.80
N THR A 142 -16.03 11.69 -11.19
CA THR A 142 -16.24 12.03 -12.60
C THR A 142 -14.89 12.37 -13.25
N ILE A 143 -14.83 12.39 -14.57
CA ILE A 143 -13.63 12.77 -15.32
C ILE A 143 -13.17 14.18 -14.94
N GLN A 144 -14.11 15.09 -14.77
CA GLN A 144 -13.81 16.47 -14.35
C GLN A 144 -13.21 16.52 -12.95
N GLU A 145 -13.80 15.82 -11.96
CA GLU A 145 -13.27 15.74 -10.59
C GLU A 145 -11.88 15.10 -10.54
N GLU A 146 -11.61 14.09 -11.38
CA GLU A 146 -10.28 13.49 -11.51
C GLU A 146 -9.25 14.50 -12.05
N THR A 147 -9.63 15.27 -13.06
CA THR A 147 -8.78 16.33 -13.63
C THR A 147 -8.48 17.41 -12.59
N GLU A 148 -9.50 17.94 -11.96
CA GLU A 148 -9.38 18.95 -10.91
C GLU A 148 -8.51 18.48 -9.73
N LEU A 149 -8.61 17.20 -9.34
CA LEU A 149 -7.75 16.62 -8.30
C LEU A 149 -6.29 16.58 -8.75
N CYS A 150 -6.03 16.15 -9.99
CA CYS A 150 -4.68 16.14 -10.54
C CYS A 150 -4.08 17.55 -10.65
N ASP A 151 -4.88 18.54 -11.03
CA ASP A 151 -4.46 19.93 -11.10
C ASP A 151 -4.07 20.49 -9.73
N ARG A 152 -4.92 20.28 -8.70
CA ARG A 152 -4.58 20.66 -7.31
C ARG A 152 -3.31 20.01 -6.81
N ILE A 153 -3.10 18.71 -7.10
CA ILE A 153 -1.88 17.99 -6.73
C ILE A 153 -0.66 18.59 -7.44
N ASN A 154 -0.77 18.90 -8.73
CA ASN A 154 0.31 19.51 -9.49
C ASN A 154 0.63 20.94 -9.02
N GLU A 155 -0.38 21.75 -8.76
CA GLU A 155 -0.23 23.12 -8.23
C GLU A 155 0.42 23.12 -6.84
N SER A 156 0.07 22.16 -5.98
CA SER A 156 0.69 21.98 -4.66
C SER A 156 2.15 21.53 -4.75
N LYS A 157 2.59 21.06 -5.92
CA LYS A 157 3.92 20.47 -6.17
C LYS A 157 4.20 19.29 -5.21
N ALA A 158 3.19 18.47 -4.90
CA ALA A 158 3.34 17.29 -4.08
C ALA A 158 4.38 16.33 -4.67
N ASP A 159 5.24 15.78 -3.83
CA ASP A 159 6.18 14.71 -4.19
C ASP A 159 5.53 13.34 -3.95
N PHE A 160 4.73 13.23 -2.87
CA PHE A 160 4.04 12.01 -2.47
C PHE A 160 2.53 12.25 -2.36
N VAL A 161 1.74 11.35 -2.97
CA VAL A 161 0.29 11.31 -2.81
C VAL A 161 -0.08 9.98 -2.11
N TRP A 162 -0.49 10.08 -0.85
CA TRP A 162 -0.92 8.94 -0.06
C TRP A 162 -2.41 8.69 -0.29
N VAL A 163 -2.78 7.43 -0.63
CA VAL A 163 -4.15 7.09 -1.01
C VAL A 163 -4.74 6.00 -0.10
N ALA A 164 -5.87 6.32 0.54
CA ALA A 164 -6.60 5.45 1.47
C ALA A 164 -8.05 5.24 1.04
N LEU A 165 -8.27 4.43 -0.02
CA LEU A 165 -9.60 4.13 -0.59
C LEU A 165 -10.01 2.65 -0.43
N GLY A 166 -9.08 1.80 0.03
CA GLY A 166 -9.23 0.35 0.09
C GLY A 166 -9.01 -0.36 -1.26
N ALA A 167 -8.45 -1.58 -1.17
CA ALA A 167 -8.21 -2.42 -2.33
C ALA A 167 -9.50 -3.10 -2.83
N PRO A 168 -9.66 -3.32 -4.14
CA PRO A 168 -8.74 -3.03 -5.26
C PRO A 168 -8.91 -1.62 -5.85
N ARG A 169 -9.78 -0.79 -5.23
CA ARG A 169 -10.15 0.53 -5.77
C ARG A 169 -8.98 1.51 -5.77
N GLN A 170 -8.20 1.54 -4.70
CA GLN A 170 -7.08 2.48 -4.55
C GLN A 170 -5.96 2.23 -5.56
N GLU A 171 -5.60 0.98 -5.85
CA GLU A 171 -4.55 0.65 -6.80
C GLU A 171 -4.94 1.06 -8.23
N LYS A 172 -6.21 0.78 -8.61
CA LYS A 172 -6.77 1.23 -9.90
C LYS A 172 -6.80 2.75 -10.00
N PHE A 173 -7.15 3.42 -8.92
CA PHE A 173 -7.19 4.88 -8.83
C PHE A 173 -5.78 5.48 -8.98
N CYS A 174 -4.79 4.97 -8.24
CA CYS A 174 -3.40 5.39 -8.36
C CYS A 174 -2.87 5.14 -9.79
N ALA A 175 -3.11 3.96 -10.36
CA ALA A 175 -2.68 3.62 -11.72
C ALA A 175 -3.26 4.52 -12.80
N LYS A 176 -4.50 5.00 -12.59
CA LYS A 176 -5.18 5.91 -13.52
C LYS A 176 -4.64 7.33 -13.43
N LEU A 177 -4.54 7.87 -12.20
CA LEU A 177 -4.28 9.31 -12.00
C LEU A 177 -2.80 9.68 -11.89
N SER A 178 -1.94 8.77 -11.43
CA SER A 178 -0.51 9.07 -11.29
C SER A 178 0.14 9.61 -12.56
N LYS A 179 -0.28 9.13 -13.71
CA LYS A 179 0.23 9.54 -15.04
C LYS A 179 0.03 11.03 -15.35
N ASN A 180 -0.97 11.65 -14.72
CA ASN A 180 -1.34 13.05 -14.94
C ASN A 180 -0.67 14.00 -13.92
N THR A 181 0.19 13.46 -13.05
CA THR A 181 0.89 14.26 -12.03
C THR A 181 2.39 13.96 -12.01
N LYS A 182 3.15 14.81 -11.34
CA LYS A 182 4.58 14.58 -11.09
C LYS A 182 4.87 13.91 -9.75
N ALA A 183 3.84 13.59 -8.98
CA ALA A 183 3.96 12.95 -7.68
C ALA A 183 4.11 11.43 -7.79
N VAL A 184 4.63 10.80 -6.73
CA VAL A 184 4.57 9.35 -6.52
C VAL A 184 3.29 9.03 -5.74
N TRP A 185 2.43 8.18 -6.31
CA TRP A 185 1.18 7.79 -5.67
C TRP A 185 1.34 6.49 -4.89
N ILE A 186 0.86 6.42 -3.66
CA ILE A 186 1.10 5.29 -2.78
C ILE A 186 -0.24 4.80 -2.19
N ALA A 187 -0.65 3.61 -2.60
CA ALA A 187 -1.88 2.96 -2.14
C ALA A 187 -1.62 2.25 -0.81
N VAL A 188 -2.02 2.88 0.31
CA VAL A 188 -1.71 2.41 1.67
C VAL A 188 -2.92 1.85 2.44
N GLY A 189 -4.12 1.92 1.87
CA GLY A 189 -5.32 1.36 2.48
C GLY A 189 -5.65 1.96 3.85
N GLY A 190 -5.78 1.11 4.85
CA GLY A 190 -6.13 1.52 6.22
C GLY A 190 -5.01 2.20 7.00
N ALA A 191 -3.89 2.57 6.38
CA ALA A 191 -2.74 3.14 7.08
C ALA A 191 -3.10 4.43 7.84
N PHE A 192 -3.94 5.29 7.26
CA PHE A 192 -4.35 6.54 7.89
C PHE A 192 -4.99 6.30 9.27
N ASN A 193 -5.92 5.35 9.35
CA ASN A 193 -6.63 5.05 10.58
C ASN A 193 -5.75 4.32 11.61
N VAL A 194 -4.74 3.56 11.13
CA VAL A 194 -3.80 2.86 12.00
C VAL A 194 -2.78 3.84 12.60
N ILE A 195 -2.22 4.73 11.78
CA ILE A 195 -1.23 5.71 12.20
C ILE A 195 -1.85 6.74 13.16
N SER A 196 -3.05 7.22 12.86
CA SER A 196 -3.78 8.17 13.72
C SER A 196 -4.31 7.56 15.02
N GLY A 197 -4.22 6.24 15.19
CA GLY A 197 -4.75 5.55 16.37
C GLY A 197 -6.28 5.35 16.37
N VAL A 198 -7.01 5.79 15.35
CA VAL A 198 -8.45 5.52 15.18
C VAL A 198 -8.73 4.01 15.17
N ILE A 199 -7.87 3.24 14.53
CA ILE A 199 -7.85 1.79 14.63
C ILE A 199 -6.63 1.40 15.46
N PRO A 200 -6.83 0.78 16.64
CA PRO A 200 -5.71 0.38 17.49
C PRO A 200 -4.81 -0.61 16.76
N ARG A 201 -3.52 -0.37 16.83
CA ARG A 201 -2.50 -1.27 16.29
C ARG A 201 -2.35 -2.50 17.20
N ALA A 202 -2.05 -3.64 16.61
CA ALA A 202 -1.74 -4.84 17.40
C ALA A 202 -0.53 -4.57 18.33
N PRO A 203 -0.48 -5.17 19.53
CA PRO A 203 0.71 -5.09 20.38
C PRO A 203 1.98 -5.48 19.62
N GLN A 204 3.14 -4.88 19.97
CA GLN A 204 4.39 -5.07 19.22
C GLN A 204 4.76 -6.54 19.07
N TRP A 205 4.64 -7.34 20.14
CA TRP A 205 4.91 -8.77 20.09
C TRP A 205 4.06 -9.53 19.06
N MET A 206 2.79 -9.12 18.85
CA MET A 206 1.95 -9.71 17.80
C MET A 206 2.40 -9.29 16.42
N GLN A 207 2.86 -8.05 16.25
CA GLN A 207 3.41 -7.57 14.99
C GLN A 207 4.69 -8.35 14.63
N ASP A 208 5.60 -8.53 15.59
CA ASP A 208 6.87 -9.24 15.43
C ASP A 208 6.65 -10.72 15.06
N HIS A 209 5.62 -11.34 15.64
CA HIS A 209 5.23 -12.73 15.34
C HIS A 209 4.26 -12.86 14.15
N SER A 210 3.99 -11.74 13.44
CA SER A 210 3.07 -11.72 12.29
C SER A 210 1.62 -12.14 12.62
N LEU A 211 1.17 -11.88 13.83
CA LEU A 211 -0.17 -12.15 14.35
C LEU A 211 -1.11 -10.94 14.26
N GLU A 212 -0.71 -9.85 13.61
CA GLU A 212 -1.54 -8.64 13.44
C GLU A 212 -2.89 -8.93 12.78
N TRP A 213 -2.93 -9.88 11.83
CA TRP A 213 -4.17 -10.31 11.20
C TRP A 213 -5.17 -10.93 12.20
N LEU A 214 -4.67 -11.66 13.20
CA LEU A 214 -5.50 -12.27 14.26
C LEU A 214 -6.07 -11.18 15.18
N TYR A 215 -5.25 -10.19 15.54
CA TYR A 215 -5.71 -9.03 16.29
C TYR A 215 -6.79 -8.25 15.53
N ARG A 216 -6.58 -7.96 14.25
CA ARG A 216 -7.59 -7.29 13.41
C ARG A 216 -8.88 -8.13 13.31
N TRP A 217 -8.74 -9.45 13.17
CA TRP A 217 -9.89 -10.35 13.15
C TRP A 217 -10.68 -10.29 14.46
N SER A 218 -10.03 -10.27 15.61
CA SER A 218 -10.72 -10.15 16.91
C SER A 218 -11.50 -8.85 17.07
N LYS A 219 -11.07 -7.76 16.38
CA LYS A 219 -11.77 -6.46 16.39
C LYS A 219 -12.94 -6.38 15.40
N GLU A 220 -12.84 -7.06 14.26
CA GLU A 220 -13.84 -7.04 13.19
C GLU A 220 -14.16 -8.46 12.68
N PRO A 221 -14.64 -9.37 13.55
CA PRO A 221 -14.74 -10.79 13.22
C PRO A 221 -15.67 -11.07 12.05
N LYS A 222 -16.86 -10.45 12.01
CA LYS A 222 -17.86 -10.68 10.96
C LYS A 222 -17.37 -10.26 9.57
N ARG A 223 -16.65 -9.12 9.46
CA ARG A 223 -16.15 -8.57 8.20
C ARG A 223 -14.94 -9.35 7.70
N LEU A 224 -14.02 -9.70 8.60
CA LEU A 224 -12.72 -10.26 8.24
C LEU A 224 -12.72 -11.77 8.14
N PHE A 225 -13.58 -12.49 8.88
CA PHE A 225 -13.62 -13.96 8.90
C PHE A 225 -13.83 -14.55 7.51
N LYS A 226 -14.95 -14.17 6.85
CA LYS A 226 -15.26 -14.66 5.50
C LYS A 226 -14.12 -14.39 4.53
N ARG A 227 -13.61 -13.15 4.56
CA ARG A 227 -12.50 -12.74 3.70
C ARG A 227 -11.23 -13.55 3.96
N TYR A 228 -10.83 -13.71 5.22
CA TYR A 228 -9.61 -14.45 5.56
C TYR A 228 -9.71 -15.93 5.24
N VAL A 229 -10.82 -16.58 5.57
CA VAL A 229 -11.01 -17.99 5.24
C VAL A 229 -11.00 -18.20 3.74
N GLU A 230 -11.78 -17.42 2.99
CA GLU A 230 -11.88 -17.55 1.54
C GLU A 230 -10.54 -17.25 0.84
N THR A 231 -9.93 -16.11 1.13
CA THR A 231 -8.71 -15.70 0.41
C THR A 231 -7.48 -16.51 0.81
N ASN A 232 -7.33 -16.89 2.08
CA ASN A 232 -6.19 -17.72 2.50
C ASN A 232 -6.30 -19.15 1.96
N SER A 233 -7.50 -19.74 1.95
CA SER A 233 -7.72 -21.07 1.37
C SER A 233 -7.43 -21.07 -0.13
N LYS A 234 -7.92 -20.08 -0.88
CA LYS A 234 -7.62 -19.91 -2.30
C LYS A 234 -6.14 -19.71 -2.55
N PHE A 235 -5.47 -18.87 -1.75
CA PHE A 235 -4.05 -18.60 -1.88
C PHE A 235 -3.21 -19.87 -1.75
N VAL A 236 -3.48 -20.68 -0.72
CA VAL A 236 -2.80 -21.97 -0.52
C VAL A 236 -3.09 -22.92 -1.67
N PHE A 237 -4.35 -23.05 -2.08
CA PHE A 237 -4.76 -23.89 -3.19
C PHE A 237 -4.04 -23.53 -4.50
N TYR A 238 -4.02 -22.25 -4.86
CA TYR A 238 -3.34 -21.78 -6.07
C TYR A 238 -1.81 -21.98 -6.02
N LEU A 239 -1.18 -21.79 -4.85
CA LEU A 239 0.25 -22.05 -4.69
C LEU A 239 0.59 -23.54 -4.87
N ILE A 240 -0.26 -24.44 -4.39
CA ILE A 240 -0.07 -25.89 -4.58
C ILE A 240 -0.20 -26.22 -6.07
N ARG A 241 -1.21 -25.71 -6.72
CA ARG A 241 -1.44 -25.92 -8.16
C ARG A 241 -0.29 -25.39 -9.01
N GLU A 242 0.17 -24.16 -8.76
CA GLU A 242 1.34 -23.57 -9.45
C GLU A 242 2.61 -24.45 -9.32
N LYS A 243 2.78 -25.09 -8.15
CA LYS A 243 3.92 -25.97 -7.90
C LYS A 243 3.84 -27.29 -8.67
N VAL A 244 2.62 -27.79 -8.89
CA VAL A 244 2.39 -29.02 -9.69
C VAL A 244 2.66 -28.74 -11.16
N GLU A 245 2.06 -27.66 -11.71
CA GLU A 245 2.20 -27.25 -13.11
C GLU A 245 3.66 -26.94 -13.52
N LYS A 246 4.53 -26.53 -12.59
CA LYS A 246 5.97 -26.29 -12.85
C LYS A 246 6.85 -27.56 -12.77
N LYS A 247 6.28 -28.69 -12.42
CA LYS A 247 6.99 -29.98 -12.35
C LYS A 247 6.69 -30.89 -13.55
N GLU A 248 5.68 -30.56 -14.32
CA GLU A 248 5.38 -31.13 -15.64
C GLU A 248 6.10 -30.34 -16.74
#